data_8db848d0dbc7c20163f772c9e2b27d83
#
_entry.id   8db848d0dbc7c20163f772c9e2b27d83
#
_cell.length_a   1.000
_cell.length_b   1.000
_cell.length_c   1.000
_cell.angle_alpha   90.00
_cell.angle_beta   90.00
_cell.angle_gamma   90.00
#
_symmetry.space_group_name_H-M   'P 1'
#
loop_
_entity.id
_entity.type
_entity.pdbx_description
1 polymer ?
#
loop_
_entity_poly.entity_id
_entity_poly.type
_entity_poly.pdbx_seq_one_letter_code
_entity_poly.pdbx_strand_id
1 'polypeptide(L)'
;RAMPATPGHAVDLSPDALALARTNLEALAPKGKWHLHQGRWWEPLEPWCGHIDLVVCNPPYIPSDLIHNLDPVVRDHEPHLALAGGIDGLQAIREVVAGACHALAPGGWILIEHHHDQSAPVLNLLNHAGLSSIRGARDLEGVNRFALARRSLSPCS
;
A
#
# COMPACT_ATOMS: atom_id res chain seq x y z
N ARG A 1 -0.47 -17.22 16.34
CA ARG A 1 -1.42 -16.65 17.32
C ARG A 1 -2.30 -15.69 16.54
N ALA A 2 -3.62 -15.93 16.48
CA ALA A 2 -4.53 -14.99 15.83
C ALA A 2 -4.41 -13.63 16.54
N MET A 3 -4.28 -12.55 15.78
CA MET A 3 -4.36 -11.21 16.34
C MET A 3 -5.75 -11.03 16.98
N PRO A 4 -5.85 -10.39 18.15
CA PRO A 4 -7.16 -10.02 18.67
C PRO A 4 -7.89 -9.18 17.62
N ALA A 5 -9.23 -9.14 17.67
CA ALA A 5 -10.08 -8.48 16.67
C ALA A 5 -9.77 -6.96 16.58
N THR A 6 -8.64 -6.64 15.96
CA THR A 6 -8.21 -5.28 15.64
C THR A 6 -9.06 -4.81 14.47
N PRO A 7 -9.66 -3.62 14.51
CA PRO A 7 -10.38 -3.08 13.37
C PRO A 7 -9.41 -2.89 12.19
N GLY A 8 -9.85 -3.31 11.01
CA GLY A 8 -9.13 -3.13 9.77
C GLY A 8 -9.87 -2.19 8.83
N HIS A 9 -9.14 -1.38 8.10
CA HIS A 9 -9.65 -0.47 7.09
C HIS A 9 -9.06 -0.87 5.75
N ALA A 10 -9.89 -1.01 4.72
CA ALA A 10 -9.43 -1.23 3.36
C ALA A 10 -9.98 -0.11 2.46
N VAL A 11 -9.13 0.38 1.58
CA VAL A 11 -9.44 1.49 0.67
C VAL A 11 -9.21 1.03 -0.76
N ASP A 12 -10.17 1.28 -1.63
CA ASP A 12 -10.04 1.09 -3.06
C ASP A 12 -10.84 2.16 -3.83
N LEU A 13 -10.39 2.51 -5.02
CA LEU A 13 -11.12 3.40 -5.92
C LEU A 13 -12.32 2.70 -6.57
N SER A 14 -12.21 1.39 -6.81
CA SER A 14 -13.21 0.60 -7.50
C SER A 14 -14.30 0.11 -6.54
N PRO A 15 -15.57 0.47 -6.77
CA PRO A 15 -16.68 -0.08 -6.00
C PRO A 15 -16.83 -1.60 -6.20
N ASP A 16 -16.46 -2.14 -7.38
CA ASP A 16 -16.52 -3.57 -7.67
C ASP A 16 -15.45 -4.34 -6.90
N ALA A 17 -14.23 -3.78 -6.78
CA ALA A 17 -13.17 -4.35 -5.94
C ALA A 17 -13.60 -4.39 -4.46
N LEU A 18 -14.25 -3.34 -3.98
CA LEU A 18 -14.78 -3.29 -2.61
C LEU A 18 -15.94 -4.28 -2.39
N ALA A 19 -16.79 -4.50 -3.39
CA ALA A 19 -17.85 -5.51 -3.31
C ALA A 19 -17.27 -6.93 -3.21
N LEU A 20 -16.24 -7.23 -4.02
CA LEU A 20 -15.51 -8.50 -3.94
C LEU A 20 -14.79 -8.66 -2.60
N ALA A 21 -14.11 -7.60 -2.12
CA ALA A 21 -13.45 -7.59 -0.83
C ALA A 21 -14.42 -7.88 0.31
N ARG A 22 -15.63 -7.32 0.28
CA ARG A 22 -16.70 -7.60 1.25
C ARG A 22 -17.05 -9.08 1.28
N THR A 23 -17.32 -9.67 0.12
CA THR A 23 -17.64 -11.09 -0.01
C THR A 23 -16.52 -11.97 0.56
N ASN A 24 -15.26 -11.64 0.26
CA ASN A 24 -14.10 -12.37 0.77
C ASN A 24 -13.95 -12.24 2.29
N LEU A 25 -14.15 -11.05 2.85
CA LEU A 25 -14.07 -10.82 4.29
C LEU A 25 -15.18 -11.56 5.06
N GLU A 26 -16.40 -11.59 4.53
CA GLU A 26 -17.52 -12.34 5.12
C GLU A 26 -17.23 -13.84 5.15
N ALA A 27 -16.58 -14.38 4.09
CA ALA A 27 -16.25 -15.79 4.02
C ALA A 27 -15.02 -16.17 4.85
N LEU A 28 -13.95 -15.36 4.82
CA LEU A 28 -12.64 -15.73 5.36
C LEU A 28 -12.37 -15.12 6.74
N ALA A 29 -12.99 -14.02 7.08
CA ALA A 29 -12.78 -13.28 8.32
C ALA A 29 -14.08 -12.81 8.99
N PRO A 30 -15.09 -13.70 9.18
CA PRO A 30 -16.43 -13.32 9.62
C PRO A 30 -16.48 -12.66 11.02
N LYS A 31 -15.43 -12.83 11.82
CA LYS A 31 -15.30 -12.21 13.16
C LYS A 31 -14.44 -10.93 13.13
N GLY A 32 -13.89 -10.57 11.98
CA GLY A 32 -13.10 -9.36 11.81
C GLY A 32 -13.98 -8.11 11.80
N LYS A 33 -13.47 -7.03 12.37
CA LYS A 33 -14.10 -5.70 12.27
C LYS A 33 -13.46 -4.97 11.08
N TRP A 34 -14.05 -5.10 9.91
CA TRP A 34 -13.55 -4.48 8.69
C TRP A 34 -14.44 -3.33 8.23
N HIS A 35 -13.80 -2.24 7.85
CA HIS A 35 -14.42 -1.07 7.26
C HIS A 35 -13.87 -0.89 5.85
N LEU A 36 -14.76 -0.92 4.86
CA LEU A 36 -14.41 -0.76 3.44
C LEU A 36 -14.75 0.67 3.02
N HIS A 37 -13.79 1.34 2.42
CA HIS A 37 -13.91 2.75 2.05
C HIS A 37 -13.63 2.91 0.56
N GLN A 38 -14.54 3.58 -0.14
CA GLN A 38 -14.28 4.01 -1.50
C GLN A 38 -13.54 5.36 -1.47
N GLY A 39 -12.40 5.44 -2.13
CA GLY A 39 -11.61 6.67 -2.23
C GLY A 39 -10.17 6.42 -2.58
N ARG A 40 -9.37 7.48 -2.56
CA ARG A 40 -7.97 7.45 -2.95
C ARG A 40 -7.06 7.53 -1.72
N TRP A 41 -6.22 6.53 -1.54
CA TRP A 41 -5.18 6.46 -0.51
C TRP A 41 -5.67 6.83 0.89
N TRP A 42 -5.29 8.02 1.39
CA TRP A 42 -5.56 8.50 2.74
C TRP A 42 -6.88 9.25 2.89
N GLU A 43 -7.47 9.72 1.77
CA GLU A 43 -8.67 10.58 1.79
C GLU A 43 -9.79 10.04 2.69
N PRO A 44 -10.23 8.77 2.55
CA PRO A 44 -11.31 8.25 3.39
C PRO A 44 -10.83 7.83 4.78
N LEU A 45 -9.53 7.87 5.06
CA LEU A 45 -8.93 7.47 6.34
C LEU A 45 -8.60 8.65 7.25
N GLU A 46 -8.88 9.89 6.84
CA GLU A 46 -8.58 11.10 7.61
C GLU A 46 -9.01 11.03 9.08
N PRO A 47 -10.19 10.47 9.46
CA PRO A 47 -10.59 10.34 10.87
C PRO A 47 -9.66 9.44 11.72
N TRP A 48 -8.86 8.60 11.10
CA TRP A 48 -7.93 7.66 11.77
C TRP A 48 -6.47 8.06 11.61
N CYS A 49 -6.18 9.15 10.91
CA CYS A 49 -4.82 9.64 10.76
C CYS A 49 -4.16 9.89 12.12
N GLY A 50 -2.89 9.49 12.22
CA GLY A 50 -2.14 9.51 13.49
C GLY A 50 -2.39 8.31 14.42
N HIS A 51 -3.31 7.41 14.07
CA HIS A 51 -3.70 6.25 14.90
C HIS A 51 -3.54 4.89 14.18
N ILE A 52 -3.00 4.87 12.96
CA ILE A 52 -2.85 3.64 12.17
C ILE A 52 -1.54 2.95 12.56
N ASP A 53 -1.65 1.75 13.14
CA ASP A 53 -0.49 0.97 13.59
C ASP A 53 0.25 0.27 12.45
N LEU A 54 -0.48 -0.16 11.40
CA LEU A 54 0.09 -0.88 10.26
C LEU A 54 -0.65 -0.51 8.98
N VAL A 55 0.13 -0.15 7.98
CA VAL A 55 -0.32 -0.01 6.59
C VAL A 55 0.33 -1.08 5.73
N VAL A 56 -0.48 -1.77 4.93
CA VAL A 56 -0.02 -2.67 3.87
C VAL A 56 -0.59 -2.16 2.56
N CYS A 57 0.28 -1.86 1.60
CA CYS A 57 -0.10 -1.26 0.34
C CYS A 57 0.56 -1.99 -0.83
N ASN A 58 -0.25 -2.35 -1.83
CA ASN A 58 0.21 -2.79 -3.14
C ASN A 58 -0.31 -1.77 -4.17
N PRO A 59 0.39 -0.65 -4.37
CA PRO A 59 -0.03 0.38 -5.30
C PRO A 59 0.32 -0.02 -6.75
N PRO A 60 -0.33 0.56 -7.77
CA PRO A 60 0.12 0.39 -9.15
C PRO A 60 1.55 0.94 -9.31
N TYR A 61 2.44 0.12 -9.84
CA TYR A 61 3.87 0.44 -9.94
C TYR A 61 4.48 0.21 -11.32
N ILE A 62 3.68 -0.13 -12.34
CA ILE A 62 4.16 -0.39 -13.69
C ILE A 62 4.26 0.95 -14.44
N PRO A 63 5.43 1.29 -15.03
CA PRO A 63 5.55 2.44 -15.92
C PRO A 63 4.52 2.37 -17.05
N SER A 64 3.86 3.49 -17.34
CA SER A 64 2.71 3.52 -18.26
C SER A 64 3.06 3.07 -19.68
N ASP A 65 4.29 3.28 -20.12
CA ASP A 65 4.81 2.85 -21.43
C ASP A 65 5.10 1.34 -21.51
N LEU A 66 5.21 0.65 -20.39
CA LEU A 66 5.45 -0.79 -20.33
C LEU A 66 4.18 -1.63 -20.24
N ILE A 67 3.02 -1.04 -19.96
CA ILE A 67 1.77 -1.77 -19.76
C ILE A 67 1.40 -2.62 -21.00
N HIS A 68 1.62 -2.10 -22.19
CA HIS A 68 1.32 -2.82 -23.44
C HIS A 68 2.27 -4.01 -23.70
N ASN A 69 3.40 -4.09 -22.98
CA ASN A 69 4.35 -5.21 -23.08
C ASN A 69 4.10 -6.31 -22.03
N LEU A 70 3.10 -6.13 -21.17
CA LEU A 70 2.75 -7.14 -20.17
C LEU A 70 2.18 -8.40 -20.81
N ASP A 71 2.23 -9.49 -20.05
CA ASP A 71 1.54 -10.72 -20.40
C ASP A 71 0.06 -10.42 -20.75
N PRO A 72 -0.48 -10.94 -21.85
CA PRO A 72 -1.88 -10.70 -22.24
C PRO A 72 -2.90 -10.98 -21.13
N VAL A 73 -2.64 -11.97 -20.27
CA VAL A 73 -3.52 -12.29 -19.15
C VAL A 73 -3.59 -11.12 -18.15
N VAL A 74 -2.49 -10.46 -17.87
CA VAL A 74 -2.45 -9.30 -16.99
C VAL A 74 -3.00 -8.07 -17.71
N ARG A 75 -2.47 -7.78 -18.90
CA ARG A 75 -2.80 -6.58 -19.68
C ARG A 75 -4.29 -6.47 -20.00
N ASP A 76 -4.93 -7.59 -20.39
CA ASP A 76 -6.28 -7.62 -20.95
C ASP A 76 -7.35 -7.87 -19.87
N HIS A 77 -6.97 -8.35 -18.68
CA HIS A 77 -7.92 -8.70 -17.62
C HIS A 77 -7.79 -7.86 -16.35
N GLU A 78 -6.65 -7.19 -16.13
CA GLU A 78 -6.52 -6.29 -14.99
C GLU A 78 -6.85 -4.84 -15.38
N PRO A 79 -7.58 -4.10 -14.53
CA PRO A 79 -7.87 -2.70 -14.79
C PRO A 79 -6.58 -1.88 -14.93
N HIS A 80 -6.48 -1.05 -15.95
CA HIS A 80 -5.31 -0.16 -16.16
C HIS A 80 -4.97 0.69 -14.92
N LEU A 81 -5.99 1.12 -14.16
CA LEU A 81 -5.82 1.85 -12.90
C LEU A 81 -5.11 1.06 -11.81
N ALA A 82 -5.21 -0.27 -11.85
CA ALA A 82 -4.52 -1.15 -10.90
C ALA A 82 -3.06 -1.42 -11.29
N LEU A 83 -2.66 -1.12 -12.52
CA LEU A 83 -1.34 -1.39 -13.07
C LEU A 83 -0.47 -0.14 -13.21
N ALA A 84 -1.08 0.98 -13.69
CA ALA A 84 -0.35 2.17 -14.11
C ALA A 84 0.20 2.99 -12.94
N GLY A 85 1.50 2.90 -12.72
CA GLY A 85 2.22 3.68 -11.71
C GLY A 85 2.72 5.06 -12.20
N GLY A 86 2.28 5.52 -13.38
CA GLY A 86 2.74 6.76 -14.01
C GLY A 86 3.98 6.58 -14.87
N ILE A 87 4.65 7.67 -15.25
CA ILE A 87 5.76 7.68 -16.23
C ILE A 87 6.91 6.77 -15.77
N ASP A 88 7.26 6.79 -14.49
CA ASP A 88 8.37 6.02 -13.93
C ASP A 88 7.90 4.89 -12.99
N GLY A 89 6.59 4.62 -12.94
CA GLY A 89 6.02 3.60 -12.09
C GLY A 89 5.97 3.96 -10.58
N LEU A 90 6.36 5.16 -10.20
CA LEU A 90 6.48 5.55 -8.78
C LEU A 90 5.42 6.59 -8.34
N GLN A 91 4.53 7.02 -9.22
CA GLN A 91 3.58 8.10 -8.90
C GLN A 91 2.67 7.72 -7.72
N ALA A 92 2.06 6.55 -7.76
CA ALA A 92 1.20 6.07 -6.69
C ALA A 92 1.98 5.87 -5.38
N ILE A 93 3.20 5.33 -5.46
CA ILE A 93 4.07 5.15 -4.30
C ILE A 93 4.42 6.50 -3.65
N ARG A 94 4.71 7.55 -4.45
CA ARG A 94 4.96 8.90 -3.93
C ARG A 94 3.76 9.45 -3.15
N GLU A 95 2.55 9.28 -3.68
CA GLU A 95 1.32 9.73 -3.01
C GLU A 95 1.09 9.01 -1.68
N VAL A 96 1.29 7.69 -1.66
CA VAL A 96 1.19 6.88 -0.45
C VAL A 96 2.24 7.30 0.58
N VAL A 97 3.50 7.44 0.17
CA VAL A 97 4.60 7.80 1.06
C VAL A 97 4.44 9.21 1.62
N ALA A 98 3.96 10.17 0.81
CA ALA A 98 3.77 11.56 1.24
C ALA A 98 2.80 11.69 2.42
N GLY A 99 1.76 10.86 2.49
CA GLY A 99 0.79 10.87 3.60
C GLY A 99 1.15 9.94 4.77
N ALA A 100 2.15 9.07 4.61
CA ALA A 100 2.42 8.00 5.58
C ALA A 100 2.77 8.53 6.99
N CYS A 101 3.55 9.60 7.07
CA CYS A 101 3.96 10.18 8.35
C CYS A 101 2.80 10.79 9.12
N HIS A 102 1.82 11.35 8.42
CA HIS A 102 0.59 11.87 9.01
C HIS A 102 -0.35 10.75 9.46
N ALA A 103 -0.51 9.73 8.61
CA ALA A 103 -1.48 8.66 8.84
C ALA A 103 -1.08 7.66 9.93
N LEU A 104 0.19 7.29 9.99
CA LEU A 104 0.68 6.30 10.95
C LEU A 104 0.65 6.82 12.39
N ALA A 105 0.36 5.97 13.36
CA ALA A 105 0.62 6.22 14.77
C ALA A 105 2.14 6.33 15.04
N PRO A 106 2.57 7.04 16.11
CA PRO A 106 3.97 6.98 16.53
C PRO A 106 4.41 5.51 16.75
N GLY A 107 5.46 5.09 16.03
CA GLY A 107 5.91 3.70 16.04
C GLY A 107 5.16 2.75 15.10
N GLY A 108 4.16 3.23 14.37
CA GLY A 108 3.44 2.47 13.35
C GLY A 108 4.30 2.15 12.13
N TRP A 109 3.93 1.10 11.40
CA TRP A 109 4.67 0.57 10.27
C TRP A 109 3.93 0.75 8.95
N ILE A 110 4.69 0.93 7.88
CA ILE A 110 4.20 0.82 6.51
C ILE A 110 5.00 -0.24 5.75
N LEU A 111 4.29 -1.09 5.00
CA LEU A 111 4.80 -2.06 4.05
C LEU A 111 4.26 -1.68 2.67
N ILE A 112 5.14 -1.48 1.70
CA ILE A 112 4.80 -1.15 0.31
C ILE A 112 5.37 -2.21 -0.61
N GLU A 113 4.53 -2.81 -1.46
CA GLU A 113 4.98 -3.61 -2.58
C GLU A 113 5.45 -2.70 -3.72
N HIS A 114 6.48 -3.13 -4.45
CA HIS A 114 7.06 -2.39 -5.59
C HIS A 114 7.65 -3.36 -6.62
N HIS A 115 7.91 -2.88 -7.81
CA HIS A 115 8.64 -3.67 -8.81
C HIS A 115 10.09 -3.94 -8.35
N HIS A 116 10.66 -5.05 -8.80
CA HIS A 116 11.96 -5.55 -8.31
C HIS A 116 13.13 -4.56 -8.49
N ASP A 117 13.08 -3.71 -9.50
CA ASP A 117 14.09 -2.69 -9.81
C ASP A 117 13.84 -1.34 -9.12
N GLN A 118 12.68 -1.17 -8.46
CA GLN A 118 12.28 0.08 -7.78
C GLN A 118 12.72 0.15 -6.31
N SER A 119 13.40 -0.88 -5.77
CA SER A 119 13.75 -0.94 -4.34
C SER A 119 14.49 0.31 -3.87
N ALA A 120 15.58 0.70 -4.55
CA ALA A 120 16.39 1.86 -4.13
C ALA A 120 15.60 3.18 -4.16
N PRO A 121 14.89 3.55 -5.24
CA PRO A 121 14.08 4.76 -5.24
C PRO A 121 12.96 4.76 -4.19
N VAL A 122 12.30 3.62 -3.92
CA VAL A 122 11.25 3.54 -2.88
C VAL A 122 11.82 3.74 -1.49
N LEU A 123 12.96 3.11 -1.16
CA LEU A 123 13.64 3.33 0.13
C LEU A 123 14.06 4.79 0.31
N ASN A 124 14.52 5.45 -0.77
CA ASN A 124 14.83 6.87 -0.75
C ASN A 124 13.59 7.75 -0.50
N LEU A 125 12.46 7.44 -1.11
CA LEU A 125 11.19 8.16 -0.86
C LEU A 125 10.80 8.07 0.62
N LEU A 126 10.85 6.87 1.21
CA LEU A 126 10.55 6.65 2.62
C LEU A 126 11.49 7.46 3.55
N ASN A 127 12.78 7.54 3.19
CA ASN A 127 13.75 8.33 3.94
C ASN A 127 13.47 9.84 3.86
N HIS A 128 13.17 10.35 2.66
CA HIS A 128 12.82 11.77 2.48
C HIS A 128 11.50 12.16 3.16
N ALA A 129 10.60 11.20 3.35
CA ALA A 129 9.38 11.40 4.12
C ALA A 129 9.58 11.40 5.65
N GLY A 130 10.82 11.32 6.14
CA GLY A 130 11.12 11.36 7.57
C GLY A 130 10.79 10.07 8.33
N LEU A 131 10.57 8.96 7.62
CA LEU A 131 10.37 7.65 8.25
C LEU A 131 11.70 7.05 8.68
N SER A 132 11.65 6.12 9.62
CA SER A 132 12.81 5.44 10.23
C SER A 132 12.75 3.92 10.01
N SER A 133 13.80 3.21 10.45
CA SER A 133 13.88 1.73 10.35
C SER A 133 13.61 1.19 8.94
N ILE A 134 14.05 1.96 7.94
CA ILE A 134 13.79 1.69 6.52
C ILE A 134 14.59 0.47 6.07
N ARG A 135 13.92 -0.47 5.42
CA ARG A 135 14.56 -1.67 4.87
C ARG A 135 13.79 -2.25 3.69
N GLY A 136 14.50 -2.88 2.77
CA GLY A 136 13.92 -3.73 1.75
C GLY A 136 13.67 -5.16 2.26
N ALA A 137 12.73 -5.87 1.65
CA ALA A 137 12.52 -7.28 1.87
C ALA A 137 12.24 -8.00 0.54
N ARG A 138 12.48 -9.31 0.54
CA ARG A 138 12.28 -10.17 -0.62
C ARG A 138 11.00 -10.97 -0.47
N ASP A 139 10.44 -11.35 -1.61
CA ASP A 139 9.36 -12.32 -1.66
C ASP A 139 9.87 -13.76 -1.45
N LEU A 140 8.97 -14.74 -1.58
CA LEU A 140 9.30 -16.17 -1.39
C LEU A 140 10.24 -16.73 -2.49
N GLU A 141 10.35 -16.04 -3.61
CA GLU A 141 11.25 -16.37 -4.72
C GLU A 141 12.63 -15.71 -4.57
N GLY A 142 12.82 -14.89 -3.52
CA GLY A 142 14.06 -14.19 -3.24
C GLY A 142 14.22 -12.88 -4.03
N VAL A 143 13.16 -12.40 -4.68
CA VAL A 143 13.15 -11.17 -5.46
C VAL A 143 12.80 -9.98 -4.55
N ASN A 144 13.49 -8.83 -4.71
CA ASN A 144 13.16 -7.62 -3.97
C ASN A 144 11.76 -7.14 -4.35
N ARG A 145 10.83 -7.14 -3.41
CA ARG A 145 9.42 -6.82 -3.64
C ARG A 145 8.83 -5.84 -2.64
N PHE A 146 9.43 -5.70 -1.48
CA PHE A 146 8.83 -4.93 -0.39
C PHE A 146 9.79 -3.90 0.17
N ALA A 147 9.24 -2.75 0.50
CA ALA A 147 9.87 -1.72 1.30
C ALA A 147 9.11 -1.53 2.60
N LEU A 148 9.82 -1.52 3.72
CA LEU A 148 9.26 -1.33 5.05
C LEU A 148 9.86 -0.08 5.67
N ALA A 149 9.03 0.66 6.40
CA ALA A 149 9.48 1.79 7.21
C ALA A 149 8.60 1.96 8.44
N ARG A 150 9.08 2.74 9.41
CA ARG A 150 8.41 3.00 10.67
C ARG A 150 8.30 4.50 10.90
N ARG A 151 7.16 4.98 11.37
CA ARG A 151 7.06 6.33 11.91
C ARG A 151 7.85 6.43 13.20
N SER A 152 8.72 7.42 13.32
CA SER A 152 9.46 7.71 14.56
C SER A 152 8.49 7.99 15.71
N LEU A 153 8.96 7.78 16.95
CA LEU A 153 8.20 8.16 18.16
C LEU A 153 8.13 9.68 18.32
N SER A 154 9.12 10.39 17.76
CA SER A 154 9.13 11.85 17.66
C SER A 154 8.28 12.30 16.45
N PRO A 155 7.77 13.55 16.45
CA PRO A 155 7.09 14.10 15.28
C PRO A 155 7.94 13.97 14.02
N CYS A 156 7.29 13.69 12.89
CA CYS A 156 7.94 13.79 11.58
C CYS A 156 8.28 15.27 11.32
N SER A 157 9.50 15.53 10.93
CA SER A 157 10.01 16.87 10.55
C SER A 157 9.57 17.25 9.15
#